data_e353401b747b8a72e4caba3d3a8c4b87
#
_entry.id   e353401b747b8a72e4caba3d3a8c4b87
#
_cell.length_a   1.000
_cell.length_b   1.000
_cell.length_c   1.000
_cell.angle_alpha   90.00
_cell.angle_beta   90.00
_cell.angle_gamma   90.00
#
_symmetry.space_group_name_H-M   'P 1'
#
loop_
_entity.id
_entity.type
_entity.pdbx_description
1 polymer ?
#
loop_
_entity_poly.entity_id
_entity_poly.type
_entity_poly.pdbx_seq_one_letter_code
_entity_poly.pdbx_strand_id
1 'polypeptide(L)'
;MTTFYPREASPSSPRSETKVRERLSTADDLVVFHSVAWQSRRGGKQGDGEADFVVLAPDLGILVLEVKGGGIEAIDGTWFSTGGDGIRRSIKNPFDQAKDSKYALLNFFKAVDPTLTRYPIVHAVVFPDIEVTQLLGLNAPREIVVDRVDLARPMEAIERIFRHWGQNRALSKRGIRI
;
A
#
# COMPACT_ATOMS: atom_id res chain seq x y z
N MET A 1 18.51 1.89 7.12
CA MET A 1 17.59 1.36 8.18
C MET A 1 16.23 1.99 8.03
N THR A 2 15.16 1.20 8.00
CA THR A 2 13.78 1.68 7.83
C THR A 2 13.26 2.34 9.11
N THR A 3 12.63 3.50 8.96
CA THR A 3 12.02 4.26 10.07
C THR A 3 10.50 4.16 9.99
N PHE A 4 9.85 3.87 11.14
CA PHE A 4 8.39 3.75 11.22
C PHE A 4 7.75 4.87 12.03
N TYR A 5 6.57 5.28 11.60
CA TYR A 5 5.66 6.17 12.32
C TYR A 5 4.27 5.54 12.40
N PRO A 6 3.73 5.24 13.60
CA PRO A 6 4.42 5.34 14.90
C PRO A 6 5.60 4.35 15.00
N ARG A 7 6.56 4.64 15.87
CA ARG A 7 7.75 3.77 16.07
C ARG A 7 7.38 2.37 16.51
N GLU A 8 6.36 2.26 17.35
CA GLU A 8 5.82 0.98 17.81
C GLU A 8 4.49 0.69 17.12
N ALA A 9 4.25 -0.58 16.79
CA ALA A 9 2.96 -1.01 16.28
C ALA A 9 1.91 -0.92 17.39
N SER A 10 0.68 -0.57 17.01
CA SER A 10 -0.43 -0.65 17.95
C SER A 10 -0.67 -2.11 18.35
N PRO A 11 -0.90 -2.42 19.65
CA PRO A 11 -1.29 -3.76 20.07
C PRO A 11 -2.58 -4.27 19.42
N SER A 12 -3.41 -3.36 18.92
CA SER A 12 -4.65 -3.67 18.21
C SER A 12 -4.49 -3.81 16.70
N SER A 13 -3.27 -3.64 16.14
CA SER A 13 -3.04 -3.79 14.69
C SER A 13 -3.36 -5.21 14.25
N PRO A 14 -4.01 -5.38 13.07
CA PRO A 14 -4.27 -6.70 12.51
C PRO A 14 -2.97 -7.50 12.30
N ARG A 15 -3.03 -8.82 12.47
CA ARG A 15 -1.86 -9.69 12.29
C ARG A 15 -1.25 -9.60 10.90
N SER A 16 -2.08 -9.38 9.88
CA SER A 16 -1.65 -9.16 8.50
C SER A 16 -0.75 -7.92 8.37
N GLU A 17 -1.15 -6.82 8.99
CA GLU A 17 -0.36 -5.58 8.98
C GLU A 17 0.92 -5.72 9.79
N THR A 18 0.88 -6.42 10.94
CA THR A 18 2.08 -6.72 11.73
C THR A 18 3.11 -7.48 10.88
N LYS A 19 2.70 -8.49 10.13
CA LYS A 19 3.58 -9.23 9.20
C LYS A 19 4.19 -8.32 8.15
N VAL A 20 3.39 -7.44 7.54
CA VAL A 20 3.89 -6.48 6.54
C VAL A 20 4.90 -5.54 7.15
N ARG A 21 4.62 -4.98 8.33
CA ARG A 21 5.53 -4.11 9.06
C ARG A 21 6.87 -4.80 9.35
N GLU A 22 6.85 -6.05 9.85
CA GLU A 22 8.04 -6.85 10.10
C GLU A 22 8.87 -7.06 8.84
N ARG A 23 8.24 -7.31 7.70
CA ARG A 23 8.93 -7.48 6.43
C ARG A 23 9.49 -6.16 5.88
N LEU A 24 8.74 -5.07 5.97
CA LEU A 24 9.25 -3.75 5.58
C LEU A 24 10.43 -3.30 6.45
N SER A 25 10.54 -3.75 7.71
CA SER A 25 11.68 -3.44 8.58
C SER A 25 12.99 -4.05 8.11
N THR A 26 12.96 -5.07 7.26
CA THR A 26 14.17 -5.69 6.67
C THR A 26 14.70 -4.93 5.45
N ALA A 27 13.94 -3.97 4.94
CA ALA A 27 14.39 -3.08 3.88
C ALA A 27 15.27 -1.96 4.43
N ASP A 28 16.08 -1.35 3.58
CA ASP A 28 16.89 -0.20 3.95
C ASP A 28 16.30 1.11 3.45
N ASP A 29 16.52 2.16 4.25
CA ASP A 29 16.26 3.55 3.90
C ASP A 29 14.79 3.89 3.53
N LEU A 30 13.82 3.13 4.04
CA LEU A 30 12.42 3.48 3.93
C LEU A 30 11.96 4.33 5.12
N VAL A 31 10.99 5.22 4.86
CA VAL A 31 10.18 5.85 5.91
C VAL A 31 8.75 5.35 5.75
N VAL A 32 8.20 4.74 6.77
CA VAL A 32 6.92 4.04 6.72
C VAL A 32 5.95 4.64 7.73
N PHE A 33 4.84 5.15 7.23
CA PHE A 33 3.70 5.55 8.06
C PHE A 33 2.68 4.41 8.06
N HIS A 34 2.21 4.02 9.24
CA HIS A 34 1.24 2.95 9.46
C HIS A 34 -0.06 3.52 9.99
N SER A 35 -1.19 3.04 9.46
CA SER A 35 -2.55 3.49 9.84
C SER A 35 -2.74 4.99 9.62
N VAL A 36 -2.61 5.44 8.37
CA VAL A 36 -2.78 6.85 7.99
C VAL A 36 -4.24 7.15 7.70
N ALA A 37 -4.95 7.67 8.69
CA ALA A 37 -6.34 8.11 8.53
C ALA A 37 -6.44 9.34 7.62
N TRP A 38 -7.43 9.38 6.75
CA TRP A 38 -7.68 10.49 5.86
C TRP A 38 -9.16 10.84 5.75
N GLN A 39 -9.44 12.11 5.43
CA GLN A 39 -10.77 12.59 5.10
C GLN A 39 -10.75 13.28 3.75
N SER A 40 -11.76 13.04 2.94
CA SER A 40 -11.90 13.70 1.64
C SER A 40 -13.31 14.20 1.42
N ARG A 41 -13.46 15.25 0.59
CA ARG A 41 -14.75 15.72 0.10
C ARG A 41 -14.78 15.54 -1.41
N ARG A 42 -15.70 14.70 -1.90
CA ARG A 42 -15.95 14.52 -3.33
C ARG A 42 -17.43 14.75 -3.60
N GLY A 43 -17.76 15.65 -4.55
CA GLY A 43 -19.13 15.89 -4.99
C GLY A 43 -20.11 16.22 -3.86
N GLY A 44 -19.68 17.00 -2.86
CA GLY A 44 -20.50 17.36 -1.69
C GLY A 44 -20.66 16.26 -0.64
N LYS A 45 -20.09 15.07 -0.86
CA LYS A 45 -20.05 13.98 0.12
C LYS A 45 -18.71 13.97 0.84
N GLN A 46 -18.76 13.84 2.17
CA GLN A 46 -17.59 13.59 2.98
C GLN A 46 -17.29 12.07 2.96
N GLY A 47 -16.06 11.71 2.62
CA GLY A 47 -15.55 10.35 2.75
C GLY A 47 -14.37 10.35 3.70
N ASP A 48 -14.27 9.34 4.51
CA ASP A 48 -13.16 9.05 5.37
C ASP A 48 -12.64 7.64 5.08
N GLY A 49 -11.40 7.42 5.38
CA GLY A 49 -10.75 6.13 5.20
C GLY A 49 -9.38 6.12 5.85
N GLU A 50 -8.69 5.04 5.63
CA GLU A 50 -7.36 4.80 6.16
C GLU A 50 -6.51 4.15 5.06
N ALA A 51 -5.25 4.55 4.97
CA ALA A 51 -4.23 3.81 4.25
C ALA A 51 -3.47 2.96 5.26
N ASP A 52 -3.41 1.66 5.07
CA ASP A 52 -2.74 0.77 6.02
C ASP A 52 -1.25 1.14 6.12
N PHE A 53 -0.60 1.39 4.99
CA PHE A 53 0.76 1.91 4.95
C PHE A 53 0.95 2.98 3.88
N VAL A 54 1.71 4.01 4.24
CA VAL A 54 2.31 4.96 3.29
C VAL A 54 3.83 4.84 3.41
N VAL A 55 4.48 4.41 2.34
CA VAL A 55 5.91 4.14 2.28
C VAL A 55 6.60 5.21 1.44
N LEU A 56 7.55 5.91 2.03
CA LEU A 56 8.45 6.81 1.31
C LEU A 56 9.70 6.01 0.94
N ALA A 57 9.90 5.81 -0.36
CA ALA A 57 11.10 5.18 -0.92
C ALA A 57 11.96 6.29 -1.56
N PRO A 58 13.13 6.64 -1.00
CA PRO A 58 13.84 7.89 -1.32
C PRO A 58 14.10 8.11 -2.80
N ASP A 59 14.50 7.10 -3.53
CA ASP A 59 14.86 7.22 -4.96
C ASP A 59 13.68 6.89 -5.90
N LEU A 60 12.53 6.50 -5.38
CA LEU A 60 11.38 6.04 -6.16
C LEU A 60 10.15 6.93 -6.01
N GLY A 61 9.79 7.31 -4.79
CA GLY A 61 8.61 8.12 -4.52
C GLY A 61 7.79 7.64 -3.32
N ILE A 62 6.48 7.79 -3.42
CA ILE A 62 5.52 7.49 -2.36
C ILE A 62 4.63 6.32 -2.80
N LEU A 63 4.57 5.29 -1.98
CA LEU A 63 3.77 4.09 -2.21
C LEU A 63 2.70 3.96 -1.14
N VAL A 64 1.44 3.89 -1.56
CA VAL A 64 0.30 3.59 -0.70
C VAL A 64 -0.01 2.10 -0.79
N LEU A 65 -0.06 1.43 0.35
CA LEU A 65 -0.36 0.00 0.44
C LEU A 65 -1.66 -0.22 1.20
N GLU A 66 -2.49 -1.09 0.64
CA GLU A 66 -3.65 -1.69 1.29
C GLU A 66 -3.34 -3.15 1.61
N VAL A 67 -3.61 -3.60 2.82
CA VAL A 67 -3.30 -4.96 3.29
C VAL A 67 -4.59 -5.75 3.51
N LYS A 68 -4.66 -6.94 2.96
CA LYS A 68 -5.75 -7.88 3.21
C LYS A 68 -5.20 -9.23 3.65
N GLY A 69 -5.50 -9.60 4.90
CA GLY A 69 -5.15 -10.89 5.46
C GLY A 69 -6.11 -12.00 5.08
N GLY A 70 -5.70 -13.24 5.34
CA GLY A 70 -6.44 -14.45 5.07
C GLY A 70 -6.30 -14.97 3.64
N GLY A 71 -7.11 -15.94 3.29
CA GLY A 71 -7.22 -16.45 1.93
C GLY A 71 -8.02 -15.48 1.08
N ILE A 72 -7.43 -14.92 0.03
CA ILE A 72 -8.06 -13.92 -0.83
C ILE A 72 -8.49 -14.56 -2.13
N GLU A 73 -9.74 -14.28 -2.53
CA GLU A 73 -10.34 -14.73 -3.79
C GLU A 73 -11.11 -13.59 -4.46
N ALA A 74 -11.06 -13.55 -5.78
CA ALA A 74 -11.91 -12.68 -6.60
C ALA A 74 -12.78 -13.56 -7.52
N ILE A 75 -14.11 -13.45 -7.37
CA ILE A 75 -15.09 -14.23 -8.14
C ILE A 75 -16.12 -13.25 -8.69
N ASP A 76 -16.26 -13.24 -10.00
CA ASP A 76 -17.22 -12.37 -10.71
C ASP A 76 -17.19 -10.89 -10.25
N GLY A 77 -15.99 -10.38 -10.02
CA GLY A 77 -15.77 -8.99 -9.57
C GLY A 77 -16.02 -8.76 -8.08
N THR A 78 -16.43 -9.76 -7.34
CA THR A 78 -16.61 -9.70 -5.89
C THR A 78 -15.38 -10.27 -5.18
N TRP A 79 -14.90 -9.54 -4.18
CA TRP A 79 -13.75 -9.94 -3.39
C TRP A 79 -14.15 -10.62 -2.08
N PHE A 80 -13.43 -11.65 -1.74
CA PHE A 80 -13.64 -12.43 -0.52
C PHE A 80 -12.33 -12.62 0.24
N SER A 81 -12.45 -12.68 1.57
CA SER A 81 -11.39 -13.10 2.46
C SER A 81 -11.87 -14.23 3.34
N THR A 82 -11.05 -15.28 3.47
CA THR A 82 -11.29 -16.39 4.41
C THR A 82 -10.31 -16.23 5.57
N GLY A 83 -10.84 -15.94 6.74
CA GLY A 83 -10.05 -15.79 7.97
C GLY A 83 -9.54 -17.10 8.53
N GLY A 84 -8.76 -17.03 9.64
CA GLY A 84 -8.27 -18.22 10.35
C GLY A 84 -9.38 -19.11 10.97
N ASP A 85 -10.59 -18.58 11.06
CA ASP A 85 -11.81 -19.30 11.48
C ASP A 85 -12.45 -20.14 10.34
N GLY A 86 -11.86 -20.09 9.13
CA GLY A 86 -12.37 -20.77 7.95
C GLY A 86 -13.62 -20.13 7.34
N ILE A 87 -14.08 -18.99 7.88
CA ILE A 87 -15.29 -18.34 7.40
C ILE A 87 -14.92 -17.36 6.28
N ARG A 88 -15.57 -17.55 5.13
CA ARG A 88 -15.46 -16.68 3.97
C ARG A 88 -16.38 -15.48 4.12
N ARG A 89 -15.82 -14.28 3.95
CA ARG A 89 -16.55 -13.01 4.05
C ARG A 89 -16.31 -12.19 2.80
N SER A 90 -17.35 -11.50 2.31
CA SER A 90 -17.19 -10.50 1.25
C SER A 90 -16.43 -9.28 1.82
N ILE A 91 -15.50 -8.77 1.04
CA ILE A 91 -14.71 -7.58 1.39
C ILE A 91 -14.82 -6.52 0.28
N LYS A 92 -14.49 -5.28 0.61
CA LYS A 92 -14.33 -4.23 -0.39
C LYS A 92 -13.16 -4.59 -1.31
N ASN A 93 -13.25 -4.14 -2.57
CA ASN A 93 -12.15 -4.29 -3.51
C ASN A 93 -10.88 -3.61 -2.96
N PRO A 94 -9.80 -4.34 -2.66
CA PRO A 94 -8.61 -3.76 -2.05
C PRO A 94 -7.86 -2.81 -2.98
N PHE A 95 -7.95 -2.99 -4.30
CA PHE A 95 -7.33 -2.10 -5.28
C PHE A 95 -8.05 -0.74 -5.35
N ASP A 96 -9.37 -0.73 -5.21
CA ASP A 96 -10.13 0.51 -5.10
C ASP A 96 -9.81 1.23 -3.80
N GLN A 97 -9.68 0.53 -2.68
CA GLN A 97 -9.28 1.11 -1.39
C GLN A 97 -7.89 1.76 -1.48
N ALA A 98 -6.89 1.05 -2.01
CA ALA A 98 -5.53 1.57 -2.21
C ALA A 98 -5.52 2.79 -3.13
N LYS A 99 -6.28 2.74 -4.22
CA LYS A 99 -6.45 3.84 -5.17
C LYS A 99 -7.09 5.08 -4.52
N ASP A 100 -8.14 4.90 -3.74
CA ASP A 100 -8.83 6.00 -3.05
C ASP A 100 -7.92 6.65 -2.02
N SER A 101 -7.19 5.87 -1.23
CA SER A 101 -6.18 6.37 -0.29
C SER A 101 -5.06 7.15 -0.98
N LYS A 102 -4.58 6.66 -2.15
CA LYS A 102 -3.61 7.41 -2.97
C LYS A 102 -4.15 8.78 -3.38
N TYR A 103 -5.38 8.85 -3.86
CA TYR A 103 -5.95 10.13 -4.29
C TYR A 103 -6.28 11.06 -3.12
N ALA A 104 -6.66 10.53 -1.97
CA ALA A 104 -6.83 11.32 -0.75
C ALA A 104 -5.51 11.96 -0.34
N LEU A 105 -4.41 11.19 -0.34
CA LEU A 105 -3.07 11.69 -0.05
C LEU A 105 -2.61 12.76 -1.07
N LEU A 106 -2.84 12.52 -2.36
CA LEU A 106 -2.52 13.50 -3.42
C LEU A 106 -3.28 14.81 -3.24
N ASN A 107 -4.55 14.75 -2.88
CA ASN A 107 -5.36 15.94 -2.62
C ASN A 107 -4.90 16.69 -1.37
N PHE A 108 -4.50 15.96 -0.33
CA PHE A 108 -3.89 16.54 0.86
C PHE A 108 -2.61 17.29 0.51
N PHE A 109 -1.70 16.71 -0.25
CA PHE A 109 -0.48 17.37 -0.69
C PHE A 109 -0.75 18.63 -1.51
N LYS A 110 -1.71 18.59 -2.44
CA LYS A 110 -2.12 19.77 -3.21
C LYS A 110 -2.59 20.92 -2.32
N ALA A 111 -3.23 20.61 -1.20
CA ALA A 111 -3.76 21.61 -0.28
C ALA A 111 -2.71 22.16 0.68
N VAL A 112 -1.76 21.33 1.13
CA VAL A 112 -0.76 21.70 2.16
C VAL A 112 0.53 22.22 1.53
N ASP A 113 1.08 21.47 0.58
CA ASP A 113 2.28 21.82 -0.16
C ASP A 113 2.25 21.22 -1.58
N PRO A 114 1.80 21.99 -2.58
CA PRO A 114 1.73 21.53 -3.96
C PRO A 114 3.06 21.01 -4.53
N THR A 115 4.20 21.41 -3.96
CA THR A 115 5.51 20.95 -4.43
C THR A 115 5.72 19.45 -4.21
N LEU A 116 5.01 18.86 -3.24
CA LEU A 116 5.06 17.42 -2.96
C LEU A 116 4.42 16.58 -4.08
N THR A 117 3.57 17.18 -4.92
CA THR A 117 2.92 16.47 -6.03
C THR A 117 3.86 16.15 -7.18
N ARG A 118 5.09 16.69 -7.17
CA ARG A 118 6.13 16.34 -8.13
C ARG A 118 6.72 14.94 -7.93
N TYR A 119 6.56 14.39 -6.72
CA TYR A 119 7.00 13.03 -6.44
C TYR A 119 5.99 12.02 -6.96
N PRO A 120 6.43 10.91 -7.55
CA PRO A 120 5.53 9.83 -7.93
C PRO A 120 4.76 9.31 -6.73
N ILE A 121 3.43 9.22 -6.86
CA ILE A 121 2.56 8.61 -5.85
C ILE A 121 1.85 7.43 -6.52
N VAL A 122 2.18 6.24 -6.09
CA VAL A 122 1.66 4.98 -6.62
C VAL A 122 0.92 4.19 -5.54
N HIS A 123 0.21 3.13 -5.94
CA HIS A 123 -0.48 2.26 -5.00
C HIS A 123 -0.31 0.80 -5.36
N ALA A 124 -0.43 -0.06 -4.36
CA ALA A 124 -0.41 -1.50 -4.51
C ALA A 124 -1.19 -2.17 -3.37
N VAL A 125 -1.39 -3.48 -3.48
CA VAL A 125 -2.11 -4.29 -2.49
C VAL A 125 -1.19 -5.37 -1.96
N VAL A 126 -1.30 -5.68 -0.67
CA VAL A 126 -0.50 -6.70 0.00
C VAL A 126 -1.39 -7.83 0.52
N PHE A 127 -1.06 -9.06 0.14
CA PHE A 127 -1.69 -10.29 0.62
C PHE A 127 -0.67 -11.14 1.37
N PRO A 128 -0.41 -10.85 2.67
CA PRO A 128 0.73 -11.43 3.38
C PRO A 128 0.57 -12.90 3.75
N ASP A 129 -0.61 -13.47 3.58
CA ASP A 129 -0.94 -14.83 4.01
C ASP A 129 -0.97 -15.85 2.86
N ILE A 130 -1.01 -15.39 1.62
CA ILE A 130 -1.12 -16.26 0.43
C ILE A 130 0.01 -16.02 -0.56
N GLU A 131 0.20 -16.98 -1.45
CA GLU A 131 0.94 -16.83 -2.70
C GLU A 131 -0.07 -16.69 -3.84
N VAL A 132 0.07 -15.66 -4.67
CA VAL A 132 -0.83 -15.36 -5.76
C VAL A 132 -0.33 -16.02 -7.04
N THR A 133 -0.89 -17.17 -7.37
CA THR A 133 -0.54 -17.98 -8.56
C THR A 133 -1.50 -17.80 -9.72
N GLN A 134 -2.65 -17.15 -9.49
CA GLN A 134 -3.71 -16.93 -10.48
C GLN A 134 -3.92 -15.44 -10.77
N LEU A 135 -4.49 -15.16 -11.95
CA LEU A 135 -4.94 -13.81 -12.27
C LEU A 135 -6.16 -13.46 -11.40
N LEU A 136 -6.07 -12.37 -10.67
CA LEU A 136 -7.13 -11.88 -9.79
C LEU A 136 -8.16 -11.01 -10.53
N GLY A 137 -7.89 -10.67 -11.79
CA GLY A 137 -8.76 -9.86 -12.64
C GLY A 137 -8.01 -8.75 -13.37
N LEU A 138 -8.69 -8.10 -14.33
CA LEU A 138 -8.09 -7.03 -15.15
C LEU A 138 -7.65 -5.81 -14.32
N ASN A 139 -8.32 -5.56 -13.19
CA ASN A 139 -8.03 -4.43 -12.30
C ASN A 139 -6.98 -4.77 -11.22
N ALA A 140 -6.45 -6.00 -11.26
CA ALA A 140 -5.52 -6.53 -10.28
C ALA A 140 -4.27 -7.09 -10.94
N PRO A 141 -3.49 -6.25 -11.67
CA PRO A 141 -2.27 -6.71 -12.33
C PRO A 141 -1.27 -7.22 -11.30
N ARG A 142 -0.59 -8.33 -11.62
CA ARG A 142 0.35 -9.00 -10.71
C ARG A 142 1.46 -8.07 -10.22
N GLU A 143 1.85 -7.12 -11.03
CA GLU A 143 2.93 -6.17 -10.76
C GLU A 143 2.67 -5.29 -9.54
N ILE A 144 1.40 -5.01 -9.23
CA ILE A 144 1.00 -4.20 -8.06
C ILE A 144 0.41 -5.05 -6.92
N VAL A 145 0.60 -6.35 -6.98
CA VAL A 145 0.30 -7.28 -5.87
C VAL A 145 1.60 -7.66 -5.17
N VAL A 146 1.64 -7.52 -3.86
CA VAL A 146 2.71 -8.00 -3.00
C VAL A 146 2.17 -9.18 -2.19
N ASP A 147 2.59 -10.37 -2.50
CA ASP A 147 2.16 -11.57 -1.83
C ASP A 147 3.16 -12.04 -0.75
N ARG A 148 2.88 -13.17 -0.13
CA ARG A 148 3.73 -13.75 0.92
C ARG A 148 5.17 -13.99 0.44
N VAL A 149 5.35 -14.36 -0.82
CA VAL A 149 6.67 -14.63 -1.40
C VAL A 149 7.43 -13.32 -1.68
N ASP A 150 6.73 -12.34 -2.25
CA ASP A 150 7.29 -11.01 -2.51
C ASP A 150 7.77 -10.32 -1.22
N LEU A 151 7.06 -10.51 -0.11
CA LEU A 151 7.43 -9.94 1.19
C LEU A 151 8.77 -10.43 1.73
N ALA A 152 9.32 -11.52 1.20
CA ALA A 152 10.70 -11.93 1.53
C ALA A 152 11.77 -10.98 0.96
N ARG A 153 11.41 -10.19 -0.06
CA ARG A 153 12.28 -9.22 -0.73
C ARG A 153 11.51 -7.92 -1.00
N PRO A 154 11.19 -7.15 0.06
CA PRO A 154 10.27 -6.02 -0.05
C PRO A 154 10.76 -4.94 -1.02
N MET A 155 12.07 -4.69 -1.13
CA MET A 155 12.60 -3.69 -2.06
C MET A 155 12.40 -4.08 -3.52
N GLU A 156 12.58 -5.36 -3.89
CA GLU A 156 12.32 -5.84 -5.25
C GLU A 156 10.84 -5.66 -5.63
N ALA A 157 9.94 -5.93 -4.69
CA ALA A 157 8.51 -5.71 -4.89
C ALA A 157 8.18 -4.22 -5.07
N ILE A 158 8.74 -3.34 -4.23
CA ILE A 158 8.55 -1.89 -4.33
C ILE A 158 9.05 -1.37 -5.69
N GLU A 159 10.26 -1.74 -6.11
CA GLU A 159 10.81 -1.36 -7.41
C GLU A 159 9.94 -1.83 -8.58
N ARG A 160 9.43 -3.06 -8.52
CA ARG A 160 8.50 -3.61 -9.52
C ARG A 160 7.23 -2.77 -9.62
N ILE A 161 6.64 -2.38 -8.48
CA ILE A 161 5.44 -1.55 -8.42
C ILE A 161 5.70 -0.20 -9.11
N PHE A 162 6.77 0.50 -8.75
CA PHE A 162 7.10 1.79 -9.38
C PHE A 162 7.36 1.65 -10.88
N ARG A 163 8.01 0.60 -11.31
CA ARG A 163 8.24 0.30 -12.75
C ARG A 163 6.93 0.09 -13.49
N HIS A 164 5.98 -0.64 -12.92
CA HIS A 164 4.65 -0.84 -13.50
C HIS A 164 3.92 0.48 -13.76
N TRP A 165 4.03 1.42 -12.82
CA TRP A 165 3.42 2.75 -12.95
C TRP A 165 4.20 3.71 -13.84
N GLY A 166 5.22 3.23 -14.59
CA GLY A 166 6.02 4.03 -15.53
C GLY A 166 7.00 4.99 -14.84
N GLN A 167 7.27 4.78 -13.57
CA GLN A 167 8.20 5.62 -12.80
C GLN A 167 9.63 5.08 -12.90
N ASN A 168 10.18 5.13 -14.10
CA ASN A 168 11.56 4.68 -14.37
C ASN A 168 12.63 5.75 -14.13
N ARG A 169 12.28 6.92 -13.62
CA ARG A 169 13.24 7.97 -13.28
C ARG A 169 13.67 7.83 -11.84
N ALA A 170 14.88 7.35 -11.64
CA ALA A 170 15.59 7.53 -10.38
C ALA A 170 15.58 9.00 -9.99
N LEU A 171 14.89 9.34 -8.90
CA LEU A 171 15.05 10.63 -8.25
C LEU A 171 16.46 10.64 -7.70
N SER A 172 17.35 11.47 -8.24
CA SER A 172 18.71 11.59 -7.72
C SER A 172 18.63 11.98 -6.24
N LYS A 173 19.49 11.39 -5.41
CA LYS A 173 19.65 11.66 -3.96
C LYS A 173 19.79 13.16 -3.59
N ARG A 174 19.86 14.06 -4.56
CA ARG A 174 19.94 15.53 -4.38
C ARG A 174 18.59 16.23 -4.12
N GLY A 175 17.46 15.53 -4.20
CA GLY A 175 16.13 16.14 -4.13
C GLY A 175 15.40 16.03 -2.81
N ILE A 176 15.83 15.18 -1.89
CA ILE A 176 15.17 15.00 -0.58
C ILE A 176 16.12 15.49 0.51
N ARG A 177 16.02 16.78 0.81
CA ARG A 177 16.45 17.31 2.11
C ARG A 177 15.19 17.46 2.94
N ILE A 178 15.05 16.59 3.93
CA ILE A 178 14.13 16.73 5.05
C ILE A 178 14.74 17.74 6.02
#